data_ff450302aba519500e5466f82cbf42af
#
_entry.id   ff450302aba519500e5466f82cbf42af
#
_cell.length_a   1.000
_cell.length_b   1.000
_cell.length_c   1.000
_cell.angle_alpha   90.00
_cell.angle_beta   90.00
_cell.angle_gamma   90.00
#
_symmetry.space_group_name_H-M   'P 1'
#
loop_
_entity.id
_entity.type
_entity.pdbx_description
1 polymer ?
#
loop_
_entity_poly.entity_id
_entity_poly.type
_entity_poly.pdbx_seq_one_letter_code
_entity_poly.pdbx_strand_id
1 'polypeptide(L)'
;MTNAFLLVLLVYCIANFRRIPRSSMRSFVLLLMILPFVSIIGSFTIHGQNVNEGSRATLFTLTYLFYFILYILKIDYQVVLKMSVCFGLFWVIMEIVQQFTYPTVWFATRIASLDNDVEIRNGIYRYNMEGREFGLLLLFYSFQRFLEKPRKKYLAGIILGLTGVYMLATRQVMAASVLCLLYAMLAMHKLKFSSFFMISVIAILIYCNMESLFGDYIEMSEDINEDNIRLLSYDFYGIEYNKGQILPILFGNGVEGMSAYGREIGNMQDMGLFRADIGIVGMYSWYGIFYVLTVLSFFIYITAKRKYIDVYLQMYVMFMLVTSVMLHHFGYSPHHIMTLCIILYLIDNSIKSRKNITNIKMP
;
A
#
# COMPACT_ATOMS: atom_id res chain seq x y z
N MET A 1 -16.43 10.80 15.08
CA MET A 1 -16.89 9.39 15.25
C MET A 1 -15.74 8.39 15.20
N THR A 2 -14.80 8.54 14.28
CA THR A 2 -13.67 7.62 14.05
C THR A 2 -12.76 7.39 15.27
N ASN A 3 -12.39 8.44 16.01
CA ASN A 3 -11.43 8.33 17.12
C ASN A 3 -12.01 7.57 18.33
N ALA A 4 -13.29 7.79 18.66
CA ALA A 4 -13.94 7.05 19.75
C ALA A 4 -14.02 5.55 19.44
N PHE A 5 -14.32 5.20 18.19
CA PHE A 5 -14.35 3.80 17.74
C PHE A 5 -12.96 3.15 17.86
N LEU A 6 -11.89 3.83 17.45
CA LEU A 6 -10.52 3.31 17.56
C LEU A 6 -10.12 3.08 19.02
N LEU A 7 -10.52 3.96 19.95
CA LEU A 7 -10.26 3.76 21.36
C LEU A 7 -11.03 2.56 21.95
N VAL A 8 -12.29 2.35 21.54
CA VAL A 8 -13.06 1.16 21.91
C VAL A 8 -12.39 -0.10 21.40
N LEU A 9 -11.90 -0.10 20.15
CA LEU A 9 -11.13 -1.21 19.60
C LEU A 9 -9.85 -1.49 20.39
N LEU A 10 -9.16 -0.45 20.84
CA LEU A 10 -7.95 -0.58 21.67
C LEU A 10 -8.27 -1.30 22.96
N VAL A 11 -9.29 -0.84 23.70
CA VAL A 11 -9.73 -1.47 24.95
C VAL A 11 -10.14 -2.92 24.71
N TYR A 12 -10.89 -3.20 23.66
CA TYR A 12 -11.29 -4.57 23.29
C TYR A 12 -10.09 -5.48 23.01
N CYS A 13 -9.10 -4.98 22.26
CA CYS A 13 -7.87 -5.72 21.95
C CYS A 13 -7.03 -5.97 23.21
N ILE A 14 -6.89 -4.99 24.10
CA ILE A 14 -6.17 -5.15 25.38
C ILE A 14 -6.85 -6.23 26.24
N ALA A 15 -8.16 -6.15 26.41
CA ALA A 15 -8.93 -7.11 27.20
C ALA A 15 -8.81 -8.55 26.67
N ASN A 16 -8.65 -8.72 25.36
CA ASN A 16 -8.54 -10.02 24.70
C ASN A 16 -7.12 -10.35 24.23
N PHE A 17 -6.10 -9.65 24.69
CA PHE A 17 -4.72 -9.79 24.19
C PHE A 17 -4.16 -11.21 24.29
N ARG A 18 -4.57 -11.97 25.31
CA ARG A 18 -4.18 -13.38 25.50
C ARG A 18 -4.67 -14.32 24.39
N ARG A 19 -5.72 -13.94 23.65
CA ARG A 19 -6.27 -14.72 22.52
C ARG A 19 -5.47 -14.57 21.24
N ILE A 20 -4.55 -13.60 21.19
CA ILE A 20 -3.75 -13.31 20.01
C ILE A 20 -2.56 -14.25 19.99
N PRO A 21 -2.39 -15.08 18.94
CA PRO A 21 -1.28 -16.00 18.84
C PRO A 21 0.05 -15.27 18.74
N ARG A 22 1.10 -15.86 19.27
CA ARG A 22 2.46 -15.36 19.10
C ARG A 22 2.90 -15.63 17.65
N SER A 23 3.22 -14.57 16.92
CA SER A 23 3.74 -14.65 15.55
C SER A 23 4.72 -13.49 15.29
N SER A 24 5.58 -13.64 14.30
CA SER A 24 6.49 -12.58 13.91
C SER A 24 5.73 -11.35 13.34
N MET A 25 4.61 -11.58 12.67
CA MET A 25 3.74 -10.51 12.17
C MET A 25 3.13 -9.69 13.30
N ARG A 26 2.80 -10.30 14.44
CA ARG A 26 2.32 -9.59 15.62
C ARG A 26 3.31 -8.52 16.11
N SER A 27 4.58 -8.89 16.25
CA SER A 27 5.62 -7.95 16.69
C SER A 27 5.81 -6.81 15.69
N PHE A 28 5.80 -7.13 14.40
CA PHE A 28 5.88 -6.15 13.32
C PHE A 28 4.71 -5.15 13.38
N VAL A 29 3.47 -5.63 13.48
CA VAL A 29 2.27 -4.77 13.58
C VAL A 29 2.30 -3.89 14.84
N LEU A 30 2.77 -4.42 15.98
CA LEU A 30 2.94 -3.63 17.20
C LEU A 30 3.95 -2.50 17.02
N LEU A 31 5.09 -2.76 16.37
CA LEU A 31 6.09 -1.74 16.10
C LEU A 31 5.55 -0.66 15.17
N LEU A 32 4.87 -1.04 14.07
CA LEU A 32 4.24 -0.08 13.16
C LEU A 32 3.16 0.77 13.84
N MET A 33 2.49 0.24 14.85
CA MET A 33 1.48 0.97 15.62
C MET A 33 2.11 1.91 16.66
N ILE A 34 3.19 1.49 17.32
CA ILE A 34 3.77 2.22 18.46
C ILE A 34 4.72 3.32 17.99
N LEU A 35 5.58 3.06 17.01
CA LEU A 35 6.61 4.00 16.57
C LEU A 35 6.05 5.38 16.12
N PRO A 36 4.89 5.46 15.43
CA PRO A 36 4.26 6.74 15.16
C PRO A 36 3.90 7.56 16.41
N PHE A 37 3.52 6.92 17.52
CA PHE A 37 3.31 7.64 18.77
C PHE A 37 4.61 8.12 19.41
N VAL A 38 5.71 7.38 19.21
CA VAL A 38 7.03 7.83 19.67
C VAL A 38 7.48 9.07 18.89
N SER A 39 7.12 9.19 17.61
CA SER A 39 7.47 10.36 16.79
C SER A 39 6.81 11.68 17.25
N ILE A 40 5.79 11.61 18.12
CA ILE A 40 5.19 12.81 18.77
C ILE A 40 6.26 13.59 19.57
N ILE A 41 7.26 12.90 20.11
CA ILE A 41 8.39 13.53 20.80
C ILE A 41 9.10 14.51 19.85
N GLY A 42 9.33 14.10 18.60
CA GLY A 42 9.95 14.96 17.59
C GLY A 42 9.10 16.19 17.27
N SER A 43 7.79 16.01 16.99
CA SER A 43 6.90 17.13 16.70
C SER A 43 6.77 18.11 17.88
N PHE A 44 6.82 17.60 19.11
CA PHE A 44 6.77 18.45 20.31
C PHE A 44 8.07 19.22 20.53
N THR A 45 9.23 18.55 20.46
CA THR A 45 10.53 19.16 20.82
C THR A 45 11.05 20.11 19.76
N ILE A 46 10.75 19.85 18.48
CA ILE A 46 11.35 20.59 17.35
C ILE A 46 10.36 21.59 16.76
N HIS A 47 9.11 21.16 16.57
CA HIS A 47 8.09 21.99 15.93
C HIS A 47 7.11 22.63 16.92
N GLY A 48 7.29 22.41 18.23
CA GLY A 48 6.42 22.97 19.28
C GLY A 48 4.96 22.51 19.20
N GLN A 49 4.68 21.41 18.48
CA GLN A 49 3.32 20.88 18.39
C GLN A 49 2.90 20.30 19.74
N ASN A 50 1.72 20.70 20.21
CA ASN A 50 1.19 20.17 21.46
C ASN A 50 1.03 18.65 21.37
N VAL A 51 1.41 17.91 22.43
CA VAL A 51 1.30 16.45 22.53
C VAL A 51 -0.12 15.96 22.23
N ASN A 52 -1.15 16.70 22.66
CA ASN A 52 -2.54 16.35 22.40
C ASN A 52 -2.87 16.43 20.88
N GLU A 53 -2.36 17.43 20.18
CA GLU A 53 -2.54 17.57 18.73
C GLU A 53 -1.76 16.50 17.98
N GLY A 54 -0.50 16.24 18.33
CA GLY A 54 0.30 15.16 17.78
C GLY A 54 -0.36 13.79 18.00
N SER A 55 -0.90 13.55 19.19
CA SER A 55 -1.64 12.34 19.51
C SER A 55 -2.89 12.17 18.63
N ARG A 56 -3.69 13.24 18.47
CA ARG A 56 -4.88 13.22 17.60
C ARG A 56 -4.52 12.95 16.14
N ALA A 57 -3.47 13.59 15.63
CA ALA A 57 -2.98 13.39 14.27
C ALA A 57 -2.50 11.95 14.03
N THR A 58 -1.99 11.29 15.07
CA THR A 58 -1.43 9.93 14.99
C THR A 58 -2.45 8.81 15.27
N LEU A 59 -3.64 9.13 15.84
CA LEU A 59 -4.65 8.12 16.24
C LEU A 59 -5.06 7.16 15.13
N PHE A 60 -5.01 7.58 13.87
CA PHE A 60 -5.37 6.71 12.75
C PHE A 60 -4.50 5.44 12.68
N THR A 61 -3.29 5.46 13.23
CA THR A 61 -2.41 4.28 13.28
C THR A 61 -2.96 3.17 14.19
N LEU A 62 -3.90 3.49 15.11
CA LEU A 62 -4.64 2.46 15.84
C LEU A 62 -5.47 1.55 14.94
N THR A 63 -5.66 1.90 13.66
CA THR A 63 -6.25 0.98 12.67
C THR A 63 -5.46 -0.32 12.53
N TYR A 64 -4.18 -0.36 12.91
CA TYR A 64 -3.40 -1.60 13.03
C TYR A 64 -4.01 -2.63 14.00
N LEU A 65 -4.87 -2.20 14.92
CA LEU A 65 -5.64 -3.09 15.79
C LEU A 65 -6.54 -4.05 15.00
N PHE A 66 -6.90 -3.69 13.76
CA PHE A 66 -7.70 -4.56 12.89
C PHE A 66 -7.05 -5.92 12.66
N TYR A 67 -5.71 -5.98 12.54
CA TYR A 67 -4.99 -7.26 12.48
C TYR A 67 -5.28 -8.15 13.68
N PHE A 68 -5.27 -7.58 14.90
CA PHE A 68 -5.54 -8.33 16.12
C PHE A 68 -6.99 -8.77 16.24
N ILE A 69 -7.93 -7.93 15.76
CA ILE A 69 -9.36 -8.26 15.74
C ILE A 69 -9.63 -9.49 14.89
N LEU A 70 -9.01 -9.61 13.72
CA LEU A 70 -9.15 -10.80 12.86
C LEU A 70 -8.77 -12.09 13.61
N TYR A 71 -7.76 -12.02 14.50
CA TYR A 71 -7.37 -13.16 15.34
C TYR A 71 -8.29 -13.39 16.53
N ILE A 72 -8.71 -12.35 17.22
CA ILE A 72 -9.60 -12.44 18.39
C ILE A 72 -10.94 -13.05 17.98
N LEU A 73 -11.46 -12.63 16.82
CA LEU A 73 -12.71 -13.14 16.26
C LEU A 73 -12.54 -14.50 15.56
N LYS A 74 -11.31 -15.01 15.44
CA LYS A 74 -10.99 -16.30 14.79
C LYS A 74 -11.57 -16.40 13.38
N ILE A 75 -11.55 -15.32 12.61
CA ILE A 75 -12.11 -15.32 11.26
C ILE A 75 -11.27 -16.25 10.38
N ASP A 76 -11.94 -17.13 9.64
CA ASP A 76 -11.25 -18.04 8.72
C ASP A 76 -10.55 -17.22 7.63
N TYR A 77 -9.27 -17.51 7.38
CA TYR A 77 -8.48 -16.81 6.40
C TYR A 77 -9.04 -16.96 4.97
N GLN A 78 -9.73 -18.08 4.66
CA GLN A 78 -10.39 -18.29 3.38
C GLN A 78 -11.56 -17.31 3.19
N VAL A 79 -12.28 -16.99 4.27
CA VAL A 79 -13.35 -16.00 4.26
C VAL A 79 -12.77 -14.61 3.99
N VAL A 80 -11.68 -14.25 4.71
CA VAL A 80 -10.99 -12.97 4.51
C VAL A 80 -10.51 -12.84 3.07
N LEU A 81 -9.86 -13.88 2.52
CA LEU A 81 -9.39 -13.90 1.14
C LEU A 81 -10.53 -13.72 0.14
N LYS A 82 -11.62 -14.50 0.30
CA LYS A 82 -12.77 -14.41 -0.61
C LYS A 82 -13.41 -13.02 -0.58
N MET A 83 -13.61 -12.46 0.62
CA MET A 83 -14.13 -11.11 0.77
C MET A 83 -13.22 -10.08 0.10
N SER A 84 -11.91 -10.17 0.31
CA SER A 84 -10.94 -9.25 -0.30
C SER A 84 -10.96 -9.32 -1.84
N VAL A 85 -11.07 -10.53 -2.40
CA VAL A 85 -11.20 -10.72 -3.86
C VAL A 85 -12.53 -10.17 -4.38
N CYS A 86 -13.64 -10.35 -3.63
CA CYS A 86 -14.95 -9.76 -3.98
C CYS A 86 -14.90 -8.23 -3.93
N PHE A 87 -14.24 -7.64 -2.92
CA PHE A 87 -14.03 -6.20 -2.84
C PHE A 87 -13.19 -5.69 -4.02
N GLY A 88 -12.15 -6.42 -4.41
CA GLY A 88 -11.35 -6.08 -5.58
C GLY A 88 -12.18 -6.10 -6.87
N LEU A 89 -13.05 -7.10 -7.04
CA LEU A 89 -13.98 -7.16 -8.16
C LEU A 89 -14.96 -5.97 -8.14
N PHE A 90 -15.55 -5.67 -6.98
CA PHE A 90 -16.44 -4.53 -6.81
C PHE A 90 -15.73 -3.21 -7.15
N TRP A 91 -14.51 -3.02 -6.65
CA TRP A 91 -13.71 -1.82 -6.91
C TRP A 91 -13.49 -1.63 -8.42
N VAL A 92 -13.03 -2.67 -9.14
CA VAL A 92 -12.80 -2.59 -10.59
C VAL A 92 -14.10 -2.28 -11.35
N ILE A 93 -15.22 -2.94 -10.99
CA ILE A 93 -16.50 -2.68 -11.63
C ILE A 93 -16.92 -1.22 -11.43
N MET A 94 -16.74 -0.68 -10.22
CA MET A 94 -17.10 0.71 -9.93
C MET A 94 -16.20 1.71 -10.66
N GLU A 95 -14.91 1.45 -10.79
CA GLU A 95 -14.02 2.23 -11.64
C GLU A 95 -14.49 2.27 -13.10
N ILE A 96 -14.90 1.10 -13.65
CA ILE A 96 -15.45 1.01 -15.02
C ILE A 96 -16.76 1.80 -15.12
N VAL A 97 -17.69 1.61 -14.18
CA VAL A 97 -19.00 2.32 -14.19
C VAL A 97 -18.80 3.82 -14.15
N GLN A 98 -17.87 4.31 -13.32
CA GLN A 98 -17.61 5.74 -13.18
C GLN A 98 -17.07 6.37 -14.49
N GLN A 99 -16.34 5.62 -15.35
CA GLN A 99 -15.93 6.12 -16.66
C GLN A 99 -17.10 6.53 -17.55
N PHE A 100 -18.24 5.81 -17.44
CA PHE A 100 -19.43 6.05 -18.26
C PHE A 100 -20.44 7.00 -17.62
N THR A 101 -20.32 7.26 -16.32
CA THR A 101 -21.29 8.09 -15.58
C THR A 101 -20.79 9.50 -15.31
N TYR A 102 -19.59 9.84 -15.74
CA TYR A 102 -19.06 11.21 -15.60
C TYR A 102 -20.05 12.24 -16.22
N PRO A 103 -20.31 13.38 -15.56
CA PRO A 103 -19.64 13.93 -14.39
C PRO A 103 -20.16 13.43 -13.03
N THR A 104 -21.06 12.46 -12.98
CA THR A 104 -21.55 11.91 -11.72
C THR A 104 -20.51 11.00 -11.08
N VAL A 105 -19.92 11.43 -9.96
CA VAL A 105 -18.95 10.67 -9.18
C VAL A 105 -19.67 9.94 -8.05
N TRP A 106 -19.66 8.60 -8.08
CA TRP A 106 -20.32 7.76 -7.08
C TRP A 106 -19.44 7.55 -5.84
N PHE A 107 -18.15 7.41 -6.06
CA PHE A 107 -17.17 7.14 -5.01
C PHE A 107 -15.92 7.98 -5.25
N ALA A 108 -15.67 8.95 -4.38
CA ALA A 108 -14.45 9.75 -4.35
C ALA A 108 -13.93 9.86 -2.93
N THR A 109 -12.63 10.09 -2.80
CA THR A 109 -11.96 10.19 -1.50
C THR A 109 -12.25 11.53 -0.82
N ARG A 110 -12.54 12.58 -1.59
CA ARG A 110 -12.76 13.95 -1.11
C ARG A 110 -14.07 14.50 -1.65
N ILE A 111 -14.91 14.96 -0.73
CA ILE A 111 -16.23 15.59 -1.04
C ILE A 111 -16.06 17.08 -1.42
N ALA A 112 -14.87 17.64 -1.27
CA ALA A 112 -14.60 19.06 -1.45
C ALA A 112 -14.18 19.36 -2.89
N SER A 113 -15.05 19.96 -3.65
CA SER A 113 -14.91 20.43 -5.05
C SER A 113 -14.72 19.32 -6.09
N LEU A 114 -15.79 19.01 -6.79
CA LEU A 114 -15.85 18.06 -7.91
C LEU A 114 -14.78 18.30 -9.00
N ASP A 115 -14.27 19.53 -9.13
CA ASP A 115 -13.32 19.91 -10.17
C ASP A 115 -11.88 19.42 -9.92
N ASN A 116 -11.52 19.07 -8.67
CA ASN A 116 -10.14 18.66 -8.31
C ASN A 116 -10.00 17.16 -8.03
N ASP A 117 -11.09 16.39 -7.97
CA ASP A 117 -11.06 14.97 -7.60
C ASP A 117 -10.98 14.02 -8.81
N VAL A 118 -11.21 14.53 -10.01
CA VAL A 118 -11.18 13.76 -11.25
C VAL A 118 -10.13 14.35 -12.18
N GLU A 119 -9.04 13.64 -12.31
CA GLU A 119 -7.97 13.98 -13.24
C GLU A 119 -8.18 13.24 -14.57
N ILE A 120 -8.08 13.93 -15.70
CA ILE A 120 -8.13 13.30 -17.01
C ILE A 120 -6.71 12.99 -17.45
N ARG A 121 -6.38 11.71 -17.63
CA ARG A 121 -5.09 11.26 -18.16
C ARG A 121 -5.33 10.31 -19.33
N ASN A 122 -4.77 10.63 -20.50
CA ASN A 122 -4.91 9.83 -21.72
C ASN A 122 -6.39 9.49 -22.07
N GLY A 123 -7.30 10.45 -21.89
CA GLY A 123 -8.73 10.27 -22.15
C GLY A 123 -9.48 9.41 -21.13
N ILE A 124 -8.82 9.02 -20.02
CA ILE A 124 -9.42 8.27 -18.92
C ILE A 124 -9.65 9.20 -17.74
N TYR A 125 -10.84 9.13 -17.17
CA TYR A 125 -11.14 9.80 -15.90
C TYR A 125 -10.51 9.01 -14.75
N ARG A 126 -9.50 9.59 -14.10
CA ARG A 126 -8.83 9.01 -12.96
C ARG A 126 -9.58 9.39 -11.68
N TYR A 127 -10.25 8.43 -11.10
CA TYR A 127 -10.90 8.58 -9.81
C TYR A 127 -9.97 8.17 -8.68
N ASN A 128 -9.87 8.99 -7.63
CA ASN A 128 -9.14 8.63 -6.41
C ASN A 128 -10.05 7.79 -5.48
N MET A 129 -10.50 6.63 -5.99
CA MET A 129 -11.34 5.72 -5.22
C MET A 129 -10.49 4.80 -4.34
N GLU A 130 -10.81 4.77 -3.05
CA GLU A 130 -10.15 3.89 -2.09
C GLU A 130 -10.42 2.42 -2.41
N GLY A 131 -9.43 1.55 -2.15
CA GLY A 131 -9.59 0.10 -2.35
C GLY A 131 -8.84 -0.47 -3.54
N ARG A 132 -8.02 0.33 -4.22
CA ARG A 132 -7.13 -0.13 -5.33
C ARG A 132 -6.29 -1.34 -4.95
N GLU A 133 -5.91 -1.44 -3.70
CA GLU A 133 -5.13 -2.55 -3.14
C GLU A 133 -5.85 -3.89 -3.27
N PHE A 134 -7.18 -3.91 -3.17
CA PHE A 134 -7.99 -5.11 -3.39
C PHE A 134 -8.09 -5.46 -4.88
N GLY A 135 -8.07 -4.47 -5.77
CA GLY A 135 -7.97 -4.68 -7.22
C GLY A 135 -6.65 -5.38 -7.60
N LEU A 136 -5.54 -4.97 -7.00
CA LEU A 136 -4.24 -5.65 -7.15
C LEU A 136 -4.27 -7.06 -6.57
N LEU A 137 -4.89 -7.27 -5.42
CA LEU A 137 -5.04 -8.60 -4.83
C LEU A 137 -5.88 -9.52 -5.72
N LEU A 138 -6.96 -9.02 -6.33
CA LEU A 138 -7.74 -9.74 -7.33
C LEU A 138 -6.88 -10.18 -8.51
N LEU A 139 -6.06 -9.28 -9.06
CA LEU A 139 -5.14 -9.56 -10.16
C LEU A 139 -4.16 -10.67 -9.79
N PHE A 140 -3.43 -10.51 -8.69
CA PHE A 140 -2.38 -11.44 -8.30
C PHE A 140 -2.92 -12.82 -7.90
N TYR A 141 -4.03 -12.85 -7.15
CA TYR A 141 -4.71 -14.09 -6.81
C TYR A 141 -5.21 -14.83 -8.05
N SER A 142 -5.90 -14.12 -8.96
CA SER A 142 -6.42 -14.71 -10.20
C SER A 142 -5.30 -15.24 -11.09
N PHE A 143 -4.18 -14.51 -11.17
CA PHE A 143 -3.01 -14.91 -11.96
C PHE A 143 -2.38 -16.19 -11.41
N GLN A 144 -2.09 -16.27 -10.10
CA GLN A 144 -1.59 -17.51 -9.50
C GLN A 144 -2.53 -18.69 -9.77
N ARG A 145 -3.83 -18.48 -9.53
CA ARG A 145 -4.82 -19.56 -9.74
C ARG A 145 -4.94 -20.00 -11.19
N PHE A 146 -4.78 -19.06 -12.11
CA PHE A 146 -4.75 -19.39 -13.55
C PHE A 146 -3.51 -20.21 -13.91
N LEU A 147 -2.34 -19.87 -13.38
CA LEU A 147 -1.12 -20.66 -13.59
C LEU A 147 -1.21 -22.07 -12.98
N GLU A 148 -1.90 -22.22 -11.82
CA GLU A 148 -2.15 -23.54 -11.21
C GLU A 148 -3.15 -24.37 -12.00
N LYS A 149 -4.30 -23.79 -12.34
CA LYS A 149 -5.44 -24.43 -13.02
C LYS A 149 -6.11 -23.43 -13.96
N PRO A 150 -5.81 -23.46 -15.26
CA PRO A 150 -6.41 -22.54 -16.22
C PRO A 150 -7.93 -22.71 -16.29
N ARG A 151 -8.67 -21.71 -15.81
CA ARG A 151 -10.14 -21.66 -15.87
C ARG A 151 -10.58 -20.26 -16.32
N LYS A 152 -11.66 -20.18 -17.09
CA LYS A 152 -12.22 -18.93 -17.63
C LYS A 152 -12.45 -17.85 -16.55
N LYS A 153 -12.92 -18.24 -15.35
CA LYS A 153 -13.14 -17.31 -14.24
C LYS A 153 -11.86 -16.60 -13.75
N TYR A 154 -10.73 -17.29 -13.77
CA TYR A 154 -9.45 -16.69 -13.38
C TYR A 154 -8.89 -15.80 -14.49
N LEU A 155 -9.09 -16.18 -15.75
CA LEU A 155 -8.78 -15.32 -16.89
C LEU A 155 -9.60 -14.01 -16.83
N ALA A 156 -10.89 -14.10 -16.56
CA ALA A 156 -11.74 -12.92 -16.35
C ALA A 156 -11.22 -12.05 -15.19
N GLY A 157 -10.81 -12.66 -14.07
CA GLY A 157 -10.22 -11.92 -12.94
C GLY A 157 -8.90 -11.23 -13.29
N ILE A 158 -8.07 -11.84 -14.17
CA ILE A 158 -6.84 -11.20 -14.67
C ILE A 158 -7.18 -10.01 -15.57
N ILE A 159 -8.09 -10.16 -16.51
CA ILE A 159 -8.50 -9.08 -17.42
C ILE A 159 -9.06 -7.91 -16.61
N LEU A 160 -9.99 -8.17 -15.71
CA LEU A 160 -10.57 -7.13 -14.85
C LEU A 160 -9.51 -6.47 -13.97
N GLY A 161 -8.62 -7.25 -13.34
CA GLY A 161 -7.53 -6.70 -12.52
C GLY A 161 -6.57 -5.83 -13.32
N LEU A 162 -6.21 -6.22 -14.55
CA LEU A 162 -5.40 -5.40 -15.46
C LEU A 162 -6.13 -4.13 -15.90
N THR A 163 -7.44 -4.22 -16.17
CA THR A 163 -8.27 -3.04 -16.46
C THR A 163 -8.26 -2.07 -15.28
N GLY A 164 -8.41 -2.57 -14.03
CA GLY A 164 -8.31 -1.72 -12.85
C GLY A 164 -6.94 -1.05 -12.69
N VAL A 165 -5.84 -1.79 -12.95
CA VAL A 165 -4.48 -1.22 -12.93
C VAL A 165 -4.31 -0.15 -14.00
N TYR A 166 -4.87 -0.36 -15.20
CA TYR A 166 -4.83 0.61 -16.29
C TYR A 166 -5.59 1.90 -15.95
N MET A 167 -6.80 1.77 -15.35
CA MET A 167 -7.62 2.92 -14.96
C MET A 167 -7.01 3.79 -13.86
N LEU A 168 -6.08 3.24 -13.06
CA LEU A 168 -5.31 4.05 -12.11
C LEU A 168 -4.41 5.07 -12.81
N ALA A 169 -4.14 4.90 -14.10
CA ALA A 169 -3.29 5.77 -14.93
C ALA A 169 -1.96 6.15 -14.24
N THR A 170 -1.38 5.20 -13.48
CA THR A 170 -0.14 5.39 -12.71
C THR A 170 0.93 4.45 -13.23
N ARG A 171 1.94 5.00 -13.92
CA ARG A 171 3.04 4.24 -14.58
C ARG A 171 3.70 3.24 -13.64
N GLN A 172 4.05 3.72 -12.46
CA GLN A 172 4.76 2.89 -11.48
C GLN A 172 3.93 1.67 -11.06
N VAL A 173 2.61 1.86 -10.86
CA VAL A 173 1.69 0.76 -10.51
C VAL A 173 1.62 -0.25 -11.66
N MET A 174 1.55 0.23 -12.91
CA MET A 174 1.53 -0.63 -14.10
C MET A 174 2.83 -1.42 -14.22
N ALA A 175 3.98 -0.75 -14.19
CA ALA A 175 5.30 -1.37 -14.30
C ALA A 175 5.55 -2.39 -13.17
N ALA A 176 5.25 -2.03 -11.92
CA ALA A 176 5.38 -2.92 -10.78
C ALA A 176 4.45 -4.14 -10.89
N SER A 177 3.22 -3.95 -11.39
CA SER A 177 2.29 -5.07 -11.61
C SER A 177 2.84 -6.06 -12.65
N VAL A 178 3.37 -5.57 -13.77
CA VAL A 178 4.00 -6.43 -14.79
C VAL A 178 5.19 -7.19 -14.21
N LEU A 179 6.07 -6.53 -13.46
CA LEU A 179 7.21 -7.19 -12.78
C LEU A 179 6.74 -8.29 -11.82
N CYS A 180 5.64 -8.06 -11.09
CA CYS A 180 5.06 -9.07 -10.20
C CYS A 180 4.49 -10.27 -10.96
N LEU A 181 3.84 -10.06 -12.12
CA LEU A 181 3.36 -11.15 -12.96
C LEU A 181 4.52 -11.99 -13.50
N LEU A 182 5.60 -11.34 -13.98
CA LEU A 182 6.83 -12.01 -14.41
C LEU A 182 7.46 -12.81 -13.26
N TYR A 183 7.55 -12.23 -12.07
CA TYR A 183 8.03 -12.93 -10.88
C TYR A 183 7.23 -14.20 -10.60
N ALA A 184 5.90 -14.16 -10.67
CA ALA A 184 5.06 -15.35 -10.42
C ALA A 184 5.33 -16.46 -11.42
N MET A 185 5.53 -16.13 -12.70
CA MET A 185 5.87 -17.10 -13.73
C MET A 185 7.20 -17.81 -13.46
N LEU A 186 8.21 -17.04 -13.02
CA LEU A 186 9.51 -17.57 -12.60
C LEU A 186 9.39 -18.43 -11.34
N ALA A 187 8.72 -17.93 -10.32
CA ALA A 187 8.58 -18.60 -9.02
C ALA A 187 7.81 -19.93 -9.11
N MET A 188 6.88 -20.05 -10.06
CA MET A 188 6.09 -21.27 -10.27
C MET A 188 6.68 -22.20 -11.34
N HIS A 189 7.87 -21.90 -11.87
CA HIS A 189 8.52 -22.66 -12.94
C HIS A 189 7.60 -22.95 -14.14
N LYS A 190 6.72 -21.99 -14.46
CA LYS A 190 5.73 -22.09 -15.54
C LYS A 190 6.17 -21.42 -16.84
N LEU A 191 7.47 -21.20 -17.02
CA LEU A 191 8.04 -20.69 -18.26
C LEU A 191 7.90 -21.73 -19.38
N LYS A 192 6.67 -21.90 -19.88
CA LYS A 192 6.38 -22.58 -21.12
C LYS A 192 6.30 -21.57 -22.26
N PHE A 193 6.38 -22.05 -23.50
CA PHE A 193 6.26 -21.20 -24.70
C PHE A 193 5.01 -20.29 -24.67
N SER A 194 3.88 -20.79 -24.15
CA SER A 194 2.67 -19.98 -23.93
C SER A 194 2.86 -18.81 -22.95
N SER A 195 3.75 -18.96 -21.98
CA SER A 195 4.09 -17.92 -21.04
C SER A 195 4.95 -16.83 -21.68
N PHE A 196 5.90 -17.24 -22.51
CA PHE A 196 6.70 -16.32 -23.33
C PHE A 196 5.80 -15.55 -24.30
N PHE A 197 4.85 -16.22 -24.94
CA PHE A 197 3.88 -15.58 -25.82
C PHE A 197 3.02 -14.55 -25.07
N MET A 198 2.54 -14.88 -23.87
CA MET A 198 1.75 -13.94 -23.05
C MET A 198 2.58 -12.72 -22.60
N ILE A 199 3.85 -12.94 -22.24
CA ILE A 199 4.79 -11.83 -21.94
C ILE A 199 4.99 -10.96 -23.18
N SER A 200 5.19 -11.59 -24.34
CA SER A 200 5.38 -10.87 -25.61
C SER A 200 4.13 -10.07 -25.99
N VAL A 201 2.93 -10.63 -25.80
CA VAL A 201 1.67 -9.92 -26.04
C VAL A 201 1.52 -8.73 -25.10
N ILE A 202 1.83 -8.90 -23.82
CA ILE A 202 1.81 -7.80 -22.84
C ILE A 202 2.85 -6.73 -23.22
N ALA A 203 4.06 -7.13 -23.57
CA ALA A 203 5.12 -6.22 -23.99
C ALA A 203 4.75 -5.48 -25.30
N ILE A 204 4.15 -6.20 -26.27
CA ILE A 204 3.65 -5.59 -27.51
C ILE A 204 2.50 -4.62 -27.22
N LEU A 205 1.55 -4.98 -26.35
CA LEU A 205 0.46 -4.07 -25.97
C LEU A 205 0.98 -2.82 -25.30
N ILE A 206 1.99 -2.93 -24.42
CA ILE A 206 2.68 -1.79 -23.82
C ILE A 206 3.40 -0.98 -24.91
N TYR A 207 4.12 -1.63 -25.81
CA TYR A 207 4.87 -0.98 -26.88
C TYR A 207 3.95 -0.29 -27.89
N CYS A 208 2.90 -0.96 -28.37
CA CYS A 208 1.93 -0.38 -29.33
C CYS A 208 1.10 0.76 -28.75
N ASN A 209 0.98 0.82 -27.43
CA ASN A 209 0.33 1.94 -26.73
C ASN A 209 1.34 2.87 -26.06
N MET A 210 2.62 2.78 -26.42
CA MET A 210 3.66 3.58 -25.77
C MET A 210 3.44 5.07 -25.96
N GLU A 211 3.07 5.54 -27.16
CA GLU A 211 2.69 6.93 -27.40
C GLU A 211 1.40 7.31 -26.69
N SER A 212 0.38 6.47 -26.68
CA SER A 212 -0.87 6.70 -25.94
C SER A 212 -0.70 6.56 -24.43
N LEU A 213 0.18 5.66 -23.97
CA LEU A 213 0.47 5.43 -22.55
C LEU A 213 1.58 6.35 -22.01
N PHE A 214 2.43 6.87 -22.88
CA PHE A 214 3.64 7.61 -22.53
C PHE A 214 3.85 8.88 -23.36
N GLY A 215 3.00 9.21 -24.34
CA GLY A 215 3.14 10.36 -25.22
C GLY A 215 3.12 11.68 -24.46
N ASP A 216 2.08 11.90 -23.65
CA ASP A 216 2.02 13.04 -22.72
C ASP A 216 3.20 13.06 -21.72
N TYR A 217 3.89 11.97 -21.62
CA TYR A 217 5.02 11.77 -20.72
C TYR A 217 6.37 11.99 -21.36
N ILE A 218 6.46 11.87 -22.66
CA ILE A 218 7.65 12.27 -23.41
C ILE A 218 7.64 13.79 -23.49
N GLU A 219 6.50 14.42 -23.74
CA GLU A 219 6.32 15.88 -23.65
C GLU A 219 6.53 16.41 -22.22
N MET A 220 5.98 15.72 -21.18
CA MET A 220 6.23 16.09 -19.77
C MET A 220 7.65 15.78 -19.29
N SER A 221 8.41 14.87 -19.91
CA SER A 221 9.81 14.65 -19.55
C SER A 221 10.74 15.72 -20.17
N GLU A 222 10.25 16.46 -21.14
CA GLU A 222 10.88 17.69 -21.62
C GLU A 222 10.55 18.87 -20.69
N ASP A 223 9.42 18.86 -19.98
CA ASP A 223 9.12 19.77 -18.86
C ASP A 223 9.82 19.30 -17.58
N ILE A 224 11.06 19.71 -17.44
CA ILE A 224 12.04 19.40 -16.37
C ILE A 224 11.50 19.62 -14.93
N ASN A 225 10.28 20.16 -14.75
CA ASN A 225 9.83 20.67 -13.45
C ASN A 225 9.28 19.61 -12.48
N GLU A 226 8.52 18.60 -12.90
CA GLU A 226 7.90 17.66 -11.94
C GLU A 226 8.89 16.65 -11.34
N ASP A 227 9.82 16.13 -12.12
CA ASP A 227 10.84 15.22 -11.61
C ASP A 227 11.84 15.96 -10.69
N ASN A 228 12.11 17.23 -10.96
CA ASN A 228 12.90 18.09 -10.09
C ASN A 228 12.19 18.36 -8.74
N ILE A 229 10.88 18.60 -8.72
CA ILE A 229 10.12 18.85 -7.49
C ILE A 229 10.14 17.60 -6.58
N ARG A 230 10.01 16.42 -7.18
CA ARG A 230 10.08 15.17 -6.40
C ARG A 230 11.48 14.90 -5.85
N LEU A 231 12.51 15.10 -6.64
CA LEU A 231 13.90 15.02 -6.19
C LEU A 231 14.19 16.04 -5.10
N LEU A 232 13.72 17.28 -5.24
CA LEU A 232 13.80 18.30 -4.19
C LEU A 232 13.09 17.86 -2.90
N SER A 233 11.92 17.21 -3.02
CA SER A 233 11.22 16.66 -1.85
C SER A 233 12.03 15.55 -1.16
N TYR A 234 12.73 14.69 -1.93
CA TYR A 234 13.62 13.66 -1.37
C TYR A 234 14.78 14.28 -0.59
N ASP A 235 15.48 15.24 -1.18
CA ASP A 235 16.62 15.91 -0.55
C ASP A 235 16.14 16.69 0.68
N PHE A 236 15.08 17.46 0.54
CA PHE A 236 14.54 18.26 1.61
C PHE A 236 14.11 17.39 2.82
N TYR A 237 13.17 16.47 2.64
CA TYR A 237 12.65 15.67 3.75
C TYR A 237 13.59 14.55 4.20
N GLY A 238 14.48 14.09 3.34
CA GLY A 238 15.48 13.07 3.67
C GLY A 238 16.66 13.59 4.47
N ILE A 239 17.08 14.83 4.20
CA ILE A 239 18.33 15.38 4.74
C ILE A 239 18.09 16.73 5.46
N GLU A 240 17.63 17.75 4.72
CA GLU A 240 17.61 19.12 5.18
C GLU A 240 16.62 19.37 6.31
N TYR A 241 15.43 18.76 6.22
CA TYR A 241 14.33 18.98 7.16
C TYR A 241 14.67 18.59 8.60
N ASN A 242 15.54 17.60 8.77
CA ASN A 242 15.99 17.15 10.09
C ASN A 242 17.05 18.10 10.73
N LYS A 243 17.58 19.06 9.95
CA LYS A 243 18.58 20.07 10.41
C LYS A 243 19.75 19.44 11.18
N GLY A 244 20.14 18.20 10.86
CA GLY A 244 21.20 17.45 11.55
C GLY A 244 20.87 17.06 12.99
N GLN A 245 19.63 17.20 13.45
CA GLN A 245 19.23 16.86 14.80
C GLN A 245 19.00 15.34 14.93
N ILE A 246 19.52 14.74 16.01
CA ILE A 246 19.48 13.27 16.21
C ILE A 246 18.05 12.79 16.50
N LEU A 247 17.24 13.54 17.25
CA LEU A 247 15.89 13.12 17.64
C LEU A 247 14.97 12.87 16.44
N PRO A 248 14.82 13.78 15.45
CA PRO A 248 14.00 13.51 14.27
C PRO A 248 14.58 12.44 13.38
N ILE A 249 15.90 12.27 13.32
CA ILE A 249 16.51 11.17 12.58
C ILE A 249 16.11 9.82 13.16
N LEU A 250 16.12 9.69 14.50
CA LEU A 250 15.78 8.43 15.16
C LEU A 250 14.28 8.17 15.22
N PHE A 251 13.50 9.15 15.62
CA PHE A 251 12.07 8.99 15.96
C PHE A 251 11.11 9.72 15.03
N GLY A 252 11.61 10.50 14.08
CA GLY A 252 10.82 11.27 13.13
C GLY A 252 10.36 12.64 13.66
N ASN A 253 9.79 13.42 12.76
CA ASN A 253 9.23 14.74 13.05
C ASN A 253 7.75 14.68 13.50
N GLY A 254 7.15 13.49 13.52
CA GLY A 254 5.74 13.29 13.82
C GLY A 254 4.80 13.69 12.68
N VAL A 255 3.53 13.35 12.88
CA VAL A 255 2.46 13.73 11.95
C VAL A 255 1.96 15.12 12.30
N GLU A 256 1.82 15.96 11.30
CA GLU A 256 1.28 17.31 11.41
C GLU A 256 -0.19 17.31 11.85
N GLY A 257 -0.52 18.14 12.85
CA GLY A 257 -1.88 18.42 13.30
C GLY A 257 -2.37 19.78 12.81
N MET A 258 -3.53 20.22 13.31
CA MET A 258 -4.05 21.58 13.09
C MET A 258 -3.31 22.61 13.95
N SER A 259 -1.99 22.76 13.78
CA SER A 259 -1.07 23.53 14.57
C SER A 259 -0.23 24.47 13.72
N ALA A 260 0.70 25.21 14.34
CA ALA A 260 1.72 25.97 13.62
C ALA A 260 2.56 25.03 12.72
N TYR A 261 2.85 23.82 13.23
CA TYR A 261 3.55 22.79 12.48
C TYR A 261 2.77 22.34 11.22
N GLY A 262 1.45 22.15 11.33
CA GLY A 262 0.62 21.85 10.16
C GLY A 262 0.61 22.96 9.11
N ARG A 263 0.64 24.24 9.55
CA ARG A 263 0.77 25.37 8.62
C ARG A 263 2.15 25.43 7.95
N GLU A 264 3.22 25.13 8.70
CA GLU A 264 4.58 25.03 8.16
C GLU A 264 4.61 23.98 7.01
N ILE A 265 4.05 22.79 7.25
CA ILE A 265 3.97 21.75 6.21
C ILE A 265 3.07 22.19 5.05
N GLY A 266 1.95 22.87 5.31
CA GLY A 266 1.09 23.43 4.25
C GLY A 266 1.86 24.39 3.34
N ASN A 267 2.66 25.30 3.90
CA ASN A 267 3.49 26.22 3.12
C ASN A 267 4.54 25.47 2.28
N MET A 268 5.07 24.34 2.75
CA MET A 268 5.98 23.51 1.96
C MET A 268 5.25 22.79 0.81
N GLN A 269 4.02 22.35 1.05
CA GLN A 269 3.18 21.77 -0.01
C GLN A 269 2.84 22.82 -1.09
N ASP A 270 2.59 24.07 -0.70
CA ASP A 270 2.39 25.18 -1.64
C ASP A 270 3.63 25.45 -2.52
N MET A 271 4.83 25.11 -2.01
CA MET A 271 6.09 25.15 -2.75
C MET A 271 6.34 23.86 -3.59
N GLY A 272 5.41 22.91 -3.61
CA GLY A 272 5.54 21.63 -4.31
C GLY A 272 6.26 20.53 -3.53
N LEU A 273 6.61 20.73 -2.26
CA LEU A 273 7.32 19.74 -1.45
C LEU A 273 6.32 18.83 -0.71
N PHE A 274 6.09 17.63 -1.25
CA PHE A 274 5.10 16.68 -0.71
C PHE A 274 5.77 15.46 -0.07
N ARG A 275 5.62 15.29 1.27
CA ARG A 275 6.03 14.07 1.96
C ARG A 275 5.28 12.83 1.47
N ALA A 276 4.02 13.02 1.05
CA ALA A 276 3.17 11.93 0.58
C ALA A 276 3.62 11.30 -0.74
N ASP A 277 4.50 11.94 -1.51
CA ASP A 277 4.90 11.49 -2.84
C ASP A 277 6.30 10.84 -2.90
N ILE A 278 6.97 10.75 -1.75
CA ILE A 278 8.33 10.23 -1.62
C ILE A 278 8.42 8.93 -0.78
N GLY A 279 7.34 8.18 -0.70
CA GLY A 279 7.28 6.82 -0.18
C GLY A 279 8.00 6.62 1.16
N ILE A 280 9.02 5.74 1.18
CA ILE A 280 9.73 5.37 2.40
C ILE A 280 10.50 6.55 3.03
N VAL A 281 10.95 7.53 2.23
CA VAL A 281 11.62 8.72 2.75
C VAL A 281 10.63 9.65 3.46
N GLY A 282 9.40 9.76 2.94
CA GLY A 282 8.33 10.44 3.65
C GLY A 282 7.99 9.79 4.99
N MET A 283 7.98 8.45 5.03
CA MET A 283 7.81 7.72 6.31
C MET A 283 8.97 7.92 7.26
N TYR A 284 10.21 7.99 6.74
CA TYR A 284 11.37 8.36 7.53
C TYR A 284 11.20 9.76 8.13
N SER A 285 10.77 10.73 7.34
CA SER A 285 10.52 12.08 7.83
C SER A 285 9.44 12.12 8.92
N TRP A 286 8.34 11.34 8.80
CA TRP A 286 7.30 11.28 9.83
C TRP A 286 7.71 10.50 11.08
N TYR A 287 8.32 9.30 10.92
CA TYR A 287 8.42 8.30 11.99
C TYR A 287 9.86 7.90 12.34
N GLY A 288 10.87 8.43 11.64
CA GLY A 288 12.28 8.19 11.86
C GLY A 288 12.81 6.86 11.35
N ILE A 289 14.12 6.66 11.59
CA ILE A 289 14.87 5.51 11.04
C ILE A 289 14.39 4.18 11.62
N PHE A 290 13.94 4.12 12.89
CA PHE A 290 13.46 2.88 13.49
C PHE A 290 12.21 2.34 12.79
N TYR A 291 11.35 3.23 12.30
CA TYR A 291 10.19 2.84 11.50
C TYR A 291 10.62 2.25 10.16
N VAL A 292 11.54 2.88 9.47
CA VAL A 292 12.11 2.39 8.20
C VAL A 292 12.77 1.03 8.39
N LEU A 293 13.59 0.88 9.44
CA LEU A 293 14.21 -0.42 9.76
C LEU A 293 13.16 -1.50 10.06
N THR A 294 12.05 -1.14 10.68
CA THR A 294 10.92 -2.06 10.88
C THR A 294 10.33 -2.51 9.55
N VAL A 295 10.10 -1.58 8.62
CA VAL A 295 9.58 -1.90 7.27
C VAL A 295 10.59 -2.77 6.49
N LEU A 296 11.87 -2.42 6.51
CA LEU A 296 12.92 -3.23 5.85
C LEU A 296 13.01 -4.64 6.44
N SER A 297 12.92 -4.77 7.77
CA SER A 297 12.90 -6.07 8.45
C SER A 297 11.74 -6.96 8.01
N PHE A 298 10.58 -6.37 7.71
CA PHE A 298 9.44 -7.07 7.14
C PHE A 298 9.78 -7.67 5.77
N PHE A 299 10.32 -6.89 4.85
CA PHE A 299 10.69 -7.40 3.52
C PHE A 299 11.75 -8.51 3.60
N ILE A 300 12.74 -8.36 4.47
CA ILE A 300 13.76 -9.40 4.73
C ILE A 300 13.09 -10.67 5.26
N TYR A 301 12.20 -10.54 6.26
CA TYR A 301 11.49 -11.68 6.84
C TYR A 301 10.64 -12.42 5.81
N ILE A 302 9.88 -11.71 4.97
CA ILE A 302 9.06 -12.31 3.92
C ILE A 302 9.93 -13.06 2.90
N THR A 303 11.03 -12.45 2.48
CA THR A 303 11.98 -13.08 1.54
C THR A 303 12.57 -14.37 2.13
N ALA A 304 12.95 -14.37 3.40
CA ALA A 304 13.45 -15.55 4.10
C ALA A 304 12.39 -16.65 4.26
N LYS A 305 11.11 -16.28 4.37
CA LYS A 305 9.98 -17.21 4.54
C LYS A 305 9.21 -17.50 3.25
N ARG A 306 9.68 -17.05 2.09
CA ARG A 306 8.98 -17.17 0.80
C ARG A 306 8.45 -18.56 0.48
N LYS A 307 9.15 -19.63 0.86
CA LYS A 307 8.73 -21.03 0.64
C LYS A 307 7.39 -21.38 1.31
N TYR A 308 7.03 -20.66 2.38
CA TYR A 308 5.83 -20.87 3.15
C TYR A 308 4.69 -19.90 2.82
N ILE A 309 4.90 -19.00 1.87
CA ILE A 309 3.95 -17.96 1.50
C ILE A 309 3.39 -18.25 0.11
N ASP A 310 2.09 -18.07 -0.07
CA ASP A 310 1.45 -18.22 -1.37
C ASP A 310 1.99 -17.18 -2.36
N VAL A 311 2.13 -17.56 -3.64
CA VAL A 311 2.80 -16.72 -4.64
C VAL A 311 2.08 -15.39 -4.84
N TYR A 312 0.75 -15.35 -4.81
CA TYR A 312 -0.01 -14.10 -4.93
C TYR A 312 0.31 -13.09 -3.80
N LEU A 313 0.59 -13.58 -2.59
CA LEU A 313 1.04 -12.73 -1.47
C LEU A 313 2.49 -12.28 -1.65
N GLN A 314 3.36 -13.15 -2.20
CA GLN A 314 4.72 -12.75 -2.56
C GLN A 314 4.72 -11.65 -3.62
N MET A 315 3.87 -11.79 -4.66
CA MET A 315 3.66 -10.75 -5.67
C MET A 315 3.22 -9.43 -5.04
N TYR A 316 2.27 -9.50 -4.12
CA TYR A 316 1.77 -8.31 -3.43
C TYR A 316 2.87 -7.62 -2.61
N VAL A 317 3.67 -8.37 -1.86
CA VAL A 317 4.81 -7.83 -1.10
C VAL A 317 5.90 -7.28 -2.02
N MET A 318 6.18 -7.94 -3.14
CA MET A 318 7.11 -7.44 -4.15
C MET A 318 6.59 -6.14 -4.77
N PHE A 319 5.30 -6.05 -5.07
CA PHE A 319 4.66 -4.81 -5.52
C PHE A 319 4.86 -3.69 -4.50
N MET A 320 4.58 -3.95 -3.22
CA MET A 320 4.81 -2.97 -2.15
C MET A 320 6.27 -2.53 -2.09
N LEU A 321 7.23 -3.45 -2.21
CA LEU A 321 8.66 -3.14 -2.19
C LEU A 321 9.06 -2.21 -3.35
N VAL A 322 8.68 -2.57 -4.58
CA VAL A 322 9.03 -1.80 -5.79
C VAL A 322 8.40 -0.41 -5.76
N THR A 323 7.16 -0.32 -5.28
CA THR A 323 6.43 0.97 -5.25
C THR A 323 6.68 1.79 -3.99
N SER A 324 7.37 1.24 -2.97
CA SER A 324 7.71 1.96 -1.72
C SER A 324 8.59 3.18 -1.92
N VAL A 325 9.22 3.34 -3.07
CA VAL A 325 9.98 4.54 -3.41
C VAL A 325 9.06 5.76 -3.48
N MET A 326 7.85 5.61 -4.03
CA MET A 326 6.91 6.72 -4.23
C MET A 326 5.60 6.57 -3.46
N LEU A 327 5.17 5.35 -3.15
CA LEU A 327 3.88 5.08 -2.51
C LEU A 327 4.03 4.70 -1.03
N HIS A 328 3.10 5.19 -0.23
CA HIS A 328 3.02 4.86 1.19
C HIS A 328 2.13 3.64 1.41
N HIS A 329 2.74 2.48 1.61
CA HIS A 329 2.02 1.25 1.97
C HIS A 329 1.85 1.07 3.47
N PHE A 330 2.66 1.77 4.26
CA PHE A 330 2.75 1.64 5.71
C PHE A 330 2.43 2.97 6.39
N GLY A 331 1.30 3.08 7.06
CA GLY A 331 1.05 4.16 8.01
C GLY A 331 0.68 5.54 7.45
N TYR A 332 0.15 5.64 6.22
CA TYR A 332 -0.28 6.92 5.66
C TYR A 332 -1.75 7.26 5.97
N SER A 333 -2.64 6.28 5.89
CA SER A 333 -4.07 6.50 6.11
C SER A 333 -4.76 5.25 6.65
N PRO A 334 -5.95 5.37 7.28
CA PRO A 334 -6.65 4.23 7.87
C PRO A 334 -6.95 3.10 6.88
N HIS A 335 -7.35 3.43 5.65
CA HIS A 335 -7.70 2.40 4.65
C HIS A 335 -6.48 1.61 4.17
N HIS A 336 -5.34 2.27 3.92
CA HIS A 336 -4.09 1.58 3.60
C HIS A 336 -3.65 0.65 4.73
N ILE A 337 -3.73 1.12 5.99
CA ILE A 337 -3.40 0.31 7.16
C ILE A 337 -4.33 -0.89 7.28
N MET A 338 -5.64 -0.71 7.07
CA MET A 338 -6.61 -1.80 7.16
C MET A 338 -6.31 -2.88 6.10
N THR A 339 -6.05 -2.48 4.87
CA THR A 339 -5.70 -3.41 3.79
C THR A 339 -4.38 -4.11 4.09
N LEU A 340 -3.37 -3.40 4.59
CA LEU A 340 -2.11 -3.99 5.03
C LEU A 340 -2.34 -5.04 6.13
N CYS A 341 -3.20 -4.77 7.12
CA CYS A 341 -3.55 -5.72 8.16
C CYS A 341 -4.16 -7.01 7.59
N ILE A 342 -5.00 -6.91 6.57
CA ILE A 342 -5.57 -8.06 5.86
C ILE A 342 -4.44 -8.86 5.19
N ILE A 343 -3.54 -8.20 4.47
CA ILE A 343 -2.41 -8.87 3.80
C ILE A 343 -1.50 -9.56 4.82
N LEU A 344 -1.15 -8.89 5.93
CA LEU A 344 -0.34 -9.46 7.00
C LEU A 344 -1.01 -10.68 7.64
N TYR A 345 -2.34 -10.63 7.84
CA TYR A 345 -3.12 -11.75 8.34
C TYR A 345 -3.10 -12.95 7.38
N LEU A 346 -3.27 -12.71 6.08
CA LEU A 346 -3.20 -13.75 5.05
C LEU A 346 -1.80 -14.37 4.98
N ILE A 347 -0.74 -13.57 5.03
CA ILE A 347 0.66 -14.03 5.05
C ILE A 347 0.93 -14.92 6.27
N ASP A 348 0.55 -14.48 7.46
CA ASP A 348 0.79 -15.20 8.69
C ASP A 348 0.08 -16.56 8.70
N ASN A 349 -1.17 -16.62 8.19
CA ASN A 349 -1.90 -17.87 8.06
C ASN A 349 -1.33 -18.78 6.96
N SER A 350 -0.86 -18.22 5.83
CA SER A 350 -0.15 -18.98 4.79
C SER A 350 1.10 -19.67 5.38
N ILE A 351 1.91 -18.94 6.15
CA ILE A 351 3.10 -19.50 6.81
C ILE A 351 2.72 -20.62 7.80
N LYS A 352 1.68 -20.43 8.63
CA LYS A 352 1.24 -21.41 9.61
C LYS A 352 0.74 -22.70 8.96
N SER A 353 -0.12 -22.58 7.95
CA SER A 353 -0.71 -23.74 7.27
C SER A 353 0.35 -24.60 6.57
N ARG A 354 1.30 -24.00 5.89
CA ARG A 354 2.36 -24.73 5.18
C ARG A 354 3.38 -25.36 6.12
N LYS A 355 3.73 -24.70 7.23
CA LYS A 355 4.60 -25.32 8.24
C LYS A 355 3.98 -26.58 8.84
N ASN A 356 2.68 -26.56 9.14
CA ASN A 356 1.99 -27.71 9.67
C ASN A 356 2.02 -28.90 8.69
N ILE A 357 1.83 -28.65 7.39
CA ILE A 357 1.91 -29.69 6.36
C ILE A 357 3.33 -30.27 6.25
N THR A 358 4.38 -29.44 6.38
CA THR A 358 5.77 -29.90 6.30
C THR A 358 6.14 -30.74 7.51
N ASN A 359 5.71 -30.37 8.71
CA ASN A 359 5.98 -31.13 9.94
C ASN A 359 5.27 -32.51 9.98
N ILE A 360 4.12 -32.65 9.29
CA ILE A 360 3.40 -33.94 9.20
C ILE A 360 4.09 -34.89 8.20
N LYS A 361 4.85 -34.37 7.25
CA LYS A 361 5.52 -35.17 6.21
C LYS A 361 6.95 -35.62 6.56
N MET A 362 7.46 -35.24 7.71
CA MET A 362 8.73 -35.77 8.23
C MET A 362 8.41 -36.80 9.31
N PRO A 363 8.47 -38.14 8.99
CA PRO A 363 8.43 -39.19 10.02
C PRO A 363 9.74 -39.22 10.83
#